data_42202ca14b2ef0f36ce297b2c09bcdbc
#
_entry.id   42202ca14b2ef0f36ce297b2c09bcdbc
#
_cell.length_a   1.000
_cell.length_b   1.000
_cell.length_c   1.000
_cell.angle_alpha   90.00
_cell.angle_beta   90.00
_cell.angle_gamma   90.00
#
_symmetry.space_group_name_H-M   'P 1'
#
loop_
_entity.id
_entity.type
_entity.pdbx_description
1 polymer ?
#
loop_
_entity_poly.entity_id
_entity_poly.type
_entity_poly.pdbx_seq_one_letter_code
_entity_poly.pdbx_strand_id
1 'polypeptide(L)'
;MGAALEADGFLSIFLFRLMRRSTCAFIRSSRHFSTSSCGVSFVQAAQERACPPRAILSQQTWMGIEMSVVLCHESALRYWLTKISNEAVPSVSPCQSLSFSSANMRDVRLDALSFDYSEKRPLHVLVCDSDSVRNQRCLVAHRWSGVLPPGSFYELSGSNLVSSPEFTFLQMAAGRSLREVVEIGDYLCGLFSIGDSGHGYTGQRDALTTPESIAGFLDQAPGAYGAKQARRALRYVVERTASPREIMLCSAFVLPKSEGGRGIRHIVANQEVKVPEHLWEFAGTDSFYCDVYIPSARGDVEYDSEQYHTGRYRLDHTQKRRNILEVSGVKTMSATPGQLSSFEYFQNFMWMLNKRFGLRERGLTDVQLGARRDLYEFFNDPHRILF
;
A
#
# COMPACT_ATOMS: atom_id res chain seq x y z
N MET A 1 -3.45 -11.35 -40.10
CA MET A 1 -2.63 -12.09 -39.14
C MET A 1 -2.29 -11.12 -38.04
N GLY A 2 -2.85 -11.29 -36.83
CA GLY A 2 -2.64 -10.39 -35.70
C GLY A 2 -3.88 -10.22 -34.82
N ALA A 3 -4.45 -11.29 -34.29
CA ALA A 3 -5.54 -11.23 -33.33
C ALA A 3 -5.65 -12.55 -32.53
N ALA A 4 -4.60 -12.98 -31.87
CA ALA A 4 -4.64 -14.27 -31.15
C ALA A 4 -3.80 -14.30 -29.86
N LEU A 5 -3.49 -13.17 -29.22
CA LEU A 5 -2.61 -13.16 -28.03
C LEU A 5 -3.18 -12.44 -26.78
N GLU A 6 -4.46 -12.01 -26.79
CA GLU A 6 -5.05 -11.30 -25.64
C GLU A 6 -6.11 -12.08 -24.85
N ALA A 7 -6.36 -13.35 -25.16
CA ALA A 7 -7.40 -14.14 -24.49
C ALA A 7 -6.97 -14.80 -23.17
N ASP A 8 -5.68 -15.00 -22.93
CA ASP A 8 -5.18 -15.79 -21.78
C ASP A 8 -5.15 -15.04 -20.45
N GLY A 9 -5.11 -13.71 -20.44
CA GLY A 9 -5.06 -12.93 -19.19
C GLY A 9 -6.37 -12.93 -18.38
N PHE A 10 -7.49 -13.22 -19.02
CA PHE A 10 -8.81 -13.10 -18.40
C PHE A 10 -9.28 -14.37 -17.69
N LEU A 11 -8.87 -15.52 -18.19
CA LEU A 11 -9.14 -16.80 -17.50
C LEU A 11 -8.36 -16.90 -16.18
N SER A 12 -7.19 -16.27 -16.12
CA SER A 12 -6.34 -16.24 -14.92
C SER A 12 -7.00 -15.49 -13.75
N ILE A 13 -7.69 -14.37 -14.03
CA ILE A 13 -8.33 -13.55 -12.97
C ILE A 13 -9.53 -14.28 -12.35
N PHE A 14 -10.28 -15.02 -13.16
CA PHE A 14 -11.46 -15.77 -12.70
C PHE A 14 -11.06 -17.03 -11.92
N LEU A 15 -10.02 -17.73 -12.35
CA LEU A 15 -9.48 -18.92 -11.68
C LEU A 15 -8.78 -18.59 -10.37
N PHE A 16 -8.09 -17.45 -10.27
CA PHE A 16 -7.43 -17.03 -9.03
C PHE A 16 -8.44 -16.65 -7.93
N ARG A 17 -9.59 -16.07 -8.29
CA ARG A 17 -10.69 -15.82 -7.33
C ARG A 17 -11.35 -17.12 -6.82
N LEU A 18 -11.35 -18.19 -7.62
CA LEU A 18 -11.89 -19.51 -7.22
C LEU A 18 -10.91 -20.38 -6.42
N MET A 19 -9.58 -20.29 -6.66
CA MET A 19 -8.59 -21.12 -5.97
C MET A 19 -8.31 -20.72 -4.52
N ARG A 20 -8.67 -19.50 -4.08
CA ARG A 20 -8.48 -19.07 -2.67
C ARG A 20 -9.39 -19.77 -1.66
N ARG A 21 -10.34 -20.59 -2.10
CA ARG A 21 -11.29 -21.27 -1.20
C ARG A 21 -10.73 -22.50 -0.47
N SER A 22 -9.60 -23.06 -0.90
CA SER A 22 -9.12 -24.36 -0.38
C SER A 22 -8.09 -24.26 0.74
N THR A 23 -7.56 -23.09 1.09
CA THR A 23 -6.44 -22.98 2.03
C THR A 23 -6.76 -22.38 3.40
N CYS A 24 -7.96 -21.85 3.62
CA CYS A 24 -8.35 -21.24 4.92
C CYS A 24 -9.09 -22.19 5.90
N ALA A 25 -9.26 -23.46 5.59
CA ALA A 25 -10.08 -24.39 6.40
C ALA A 25 -9.25 -25.26 7.39
N PHE A 26 -7.96 -25.07 7.53
CA PHE A 26 -7.15 -25.95 8.36
C PHE A 26 -6.21 -25.19 9.32
N ILE A 27 -6.70 -24.45 10.29
CA ILE A 27 -6.07 -24.21 11.59
C ILE A 27 -7.13 -23.61 12.55
N ARG A 28 -7.96 -24.46 13.10
CA ARG A 28 -8.61 -24.26 14.39
C ARG A 28 -8.64 -25.61 15.11
N SER A 29 -7.65 -25.87 15.92
CA SER A 29 -7.79 -26.79 17.04
C SER A 29 -6.65 -26.61 18.03
N SER A 30 -7.07 -26.32 19.27
CA SER A 30 -6.42 -26.63 20.53
C SER A 30 -5.13 -25.87 20.93
N ARG A 31 -5.22 -25.04 22.00
CA ARG A 31 -4.83 -25.54 23.33
C ARG A 31 -5.04 -24.51 24.44
N HIS A 32 -5.81 -24.91 25.42
CA HIS A 32 -5.68 -24.47 26.82
C HIS A 32 -4.27 -24.76 27.31
N PHE A 33 -3.64 -23.83 28.02
CA PHE A 33 -2.83 -24.17 29.17
C PHE A 33 -2.73 -23.01 30.18
N SER A 34 -2.72 -23.39 31.41
CA SER A 34 -2.86 -22.78 32.70
C SER A 34 -1.81 -21.72 33.09
N THR A 35 -2.28 -20.82 33.93
CA THR A 35 -1.55 -19.91 34.80
C THR A 35 -0.53 -20.59 35.70
N SER A 36 0.67 -20.05 35.81
CA SER A 36 1.40 -20.04 37.08
C SER A 36 2.31 -18.80 37.17
N SER A 37 2.14 -18.14 38.30
CA SER A 37 2.84 -16.95 38.76
C SER A 37 4.35 -17.18 38.94
N CYS A 38 5.17 -16.23 38.51
CA CYS A 38 6.43 -15.95 39.21
C CYS A 38 6.76 -14.47 39.03
N GLY A 39 6.73 -13.73 40.14
CA GLY A 39 7.12 -12.33 40.20
C GLY A 39 8.65 -12.21 40.11
N VAL A 40 9.10 -11.30 39.28
CA VAL A 40 10.45 -10.73 39.37
C VAL A 40 10.34 -9.22 39.12
N SER A 41 10.83 -8.47 40.06
CA SER A 41 10.85 -7.03 40.18
C SER A 41 11.50 -6.34 38.98
N PHE A 42 10.80 -5.35 38.41
CA PHE A 42 11.34 -4.37 37.48
C PHE A 42 11.96 -3.20 38.27
N VAL A 43 13.28 -3.19 38.32
CA VAL A 43 14.03 -1.95 38.59
C VAL A 43 15.31 -1.98 37.73
N GLN A 44 15.53 -0.90 37.02
CA GLN A 44 16.75 -0.47 36.34
C GLN A 44 17.14 -1.15 35.01
N ALA A 45 16.93 -0.44 33.91
CA ALA A 45 17.98 -0.11 32.93
C ALA A 45 17.46 0.90 31.90
N ALA A 46 17.34 2.17 32.30
CA ALA A 46 17.51 3.25 31.34
C ALA A 46 19.02 3.39 31.08
N GLN A 47 19.54 2.68 30.10
CA GLN A 47 20.90 2.86 29.63
C GLN A 47 20.88 3.16 28.13
N GLU A 48 21.29 4.38 27.82
CA GLU A 48 21.74 4.92 26.58
C GLU A 48 22.10 3.87 25.51
N ARG A 49 21.29 3.77 24.47
CA ARG A 49 21.70 3.08 23.24
C ARG A 49 22.09 4.12 22.19
N ALA A 50 23.16 4.84 22.47
CA ALA A 50 23.98 5.41 21.43
C ALA A 50 24.57 4.25 20.61
N CYS A 51 24.61 4.39 19.28
CA CYS A 51 25.41 3.53 18.42
C CYS A 51 26.82 3.43 19.04
N PRO A 52 27.37 2.23 19.29
CA PRO A 52 28.65 2.13 19.97
C PRO A 52 29.69 2.94 19.18
N PRO A 53 30.56 3.72 19.86
CA PRO A 53 31.64 4.40 19.19
C PRO A 53 32.45 3.36 18.44
N ARG A 54 32.90 3.65 17.22
CA ARG A 54 33.84 2.82 16.46
C ARG A 54 34.96 2.41 17.39
N ALA A 55 34.88 1.25 18.00
CA ALA A 55 36.02 0.63 18.60
C ALA A 55 37.06 0.54 17.48
N ILE A 56 38.27 1.04 17.73
CA ILE A 56 39.42 0.88 16.85
C ILE A 56 39.72 -0.61 16.86
N LEU A 57 38.98 -1.36 16.05
CA LEU A 57 39.26 -2.74 15.74
C LEU A 57 40.52 -2.72 14.89
N SER A 58 41.57 -3.32 15.42
CA SER A 58 42.84 -3.47 14.73
C SER A 58 42.62 -4.01 13.31
N GLN A 59 43.42 -3.60 12.35
CA GLN A 59 43.32 -3.90 10.91
C GLN A 59 43.18 -5.40 10.54
N GLN A 60 43.30 -6.29 11.52
CA GLN A 60 43.20 -7.75 11.32
C GLN A 60 41.77 -8.33 11.41
N THR A 61 40.76 -7.53 11.82
CA THR A 61 39.37 -8.02 11.99
C THR A 61 38.47 -7.69 10.78
N TRP A 62 38.99 -7.04 9.75
CA TRP A 62 38.22 -6.65 8.55
C TRP A 62 38.11 -7.74 7.47
N MET A 63 38.72 -8.89 7.66
CA MET A 63 38.60 -10.02 6.74
C MET A 63 37.31 -10.79 7.03
N GLY A 64 36.20 -10.43 6.37
CA GLY A 64 34.97 -11.21 6.37
C GLY A 64 33.65 -10.47 6.61
N ILE A 65 33.66 -9.15 6.91
CA ILE A 65 32.40 -8.41 7.02
C ILE A 65 32.07 -7.84 5.64
N GLU A 66 31.15 -8.48 4.95
CA GLU A 66 30.63 -7.99 3.68
C GLU A 66 29.77 -6.74 3.94
N MET A 67 30.10 -5.62 3.26
CA MET A 67 29.33 -4.39 3.37
C MET A 67 28.00 -4.58 2.67
N SER A 68 26.91 -4.21 3.32
CA SER A 68 25.55 -4.34 2.81
C SER A 68 25.02 -2.98 2.36
N VAL A 69 24.35 -2.95 1.22
CA VAL A 69 23.54 -1.81 0.81
C VAL A 69 22.11 -2.03 1.26
N VAL A 70 21.54 -1.04 1.96
CA VAL A 70 20.18 -1.10 2.47
C VAL A 70 19.31 -0.12 1.69
N LEU A 71 18.47 -0.62 0.79
CA LEU A 71 17.51 0.21 0.05
C LEU A 71 16.46 0.78 1.01
N CYS A 72 16.14 2.06 0.84
CA CYS A 72 15.19 2.77 1.69
C CYS A 72 14.38 3.80 0.90
N HIS A 73 13.45 4.49 1.56
CA HIS A 73 12.63 5.57 0.98
C HIS A 73 12.06 5.19 -0.40
N GLU A 74 12.25 6.03 -1.43
CA GLU A 74 11.74 5.86 -2.77
C GLU A 74 12.22 4.55 -3.42
N SER A 75 13.47 4.16 -3.19
CA SER A 75 14.00 2.90 -3.75
C SER A 75 13.34 1.66 -3.14
N ALA A 76 13.10 1.67 -1.82
CA ALA A 76 12.37 0.58 -1.17
C ALA A 76 10.90 0.58 -1.60
N LEU A 77 10.25 1.75 -1.65
CA LEU A 77 8.87 1.88 -2.11
C LEU A 77 8.71 1.33 -3.54
N ARG A 78 9.60 1.74 -4.44
CA ARG A 78 9.63 1.28 -5.83
C ARG A 78 9.81 -0.23 -5.91
N TYR A 79 10.77 -0.80 -5.17
CA TYR A 79 10.97 -2.24 -5.11
C TYR A 79 9.70 -2.99 -4.72
N TRP A 80 9.01 -2.53 -3.69
CA TRP A 80 7.80 -3.19 -3.20
C TRP A 80 6.61 -3.05 -4.15
N LEU A 81 6.38 -1.86 -4.71
CA LEU A 81 5.19 -1.60 -5.53
C LEU A 81 5.28 -2.18 -6.94
N THR A 82 6.48 -2.44 -7.45
CA THR A 82 6.67 -3.07 -8.78
C THR A 82 6.63 -4.60 -8.73
N LYS A 83 6.68 -5.22 -7.55
CA LYS A 83 6.59 -6.68 -7.40
C LYS A 83 5.26 -7.23 -7.88
N ILE A 84 5.32 -8.27 -8.70
CA ILE A 84 4.17 -9.02 -9.22
C ILE A 84 3.95 -10.32 -8.43
N SER A 85 2.78 -10.94 -8.58
CA SER A 85 2.31 -12.08 -7.78
C SER A 85 3.20 -13.32 -7.81
N ASN A 86 3.94 -13.52 -8.89
CA ASN A 86 4.76 -14.74 -9.10
C ASN A 86 6.20 -14.59 -8.61
N GLU A 87 6.59 -13.41 -8.12
CA GLU A 87 7.91 -13.20 -7.57
C GLU A 87 8.00 -13.67 -6.11
N ALA A 88 9.08 -14.37 -5.78
CA ALA A 88 9.32 -14.80 -4.41
C ALA A 88 9.39 -13.58 -3.47
N VAL A 89 8.64 -13.63 -2.38
CA VAL A 89 8.79 -12.64 -1.32
C VAL A 89 10.14 -12.91 -0.65
N PRO A 90 11.01 -11.90 -0.52
CA PRO A 90 12.30 -12.06 0.14
C PRO A 90 12.11 -12.44 1.61
N SER A 91 13.09 -13.13 2.18
CA SER A 91 13.07 -13.50 3.60
C SER A 91 13.32 -12.27 4.49
N VAL A 92 12.68 -12.28 5.67
CA VAL A 92 12.96 -11.27 6.69
C VAL A 92 14.39 -11.42 7.16
N SER A 93 15.16 -10.34 7.13
CA SER A 93 16.53 -10.37 7.63
C SER A 93 16.57 -10.33 9.16
N PRO A 94 17.39 -11.15 9.81
CA PRO A 94 17.64 -11.06 11.24
C PRO A 94 18.42 -9.79 11.62
N CYS A 95 18.93 -9.05 10.64
CA CYS A 95 19.73 -7.85 10.85
C CYS A 95 18.91 -6.74 11.53
N GLN A 96 19.41 -6.24 12.65
CA GLN A 96 18.84 -5.12 13.40
C GLN A 96 19.86 -3.99 13.60
N SER A 97 20.87 -3.94 12.76
CA SER A 97 21.96 -2.96 12.83
C SER A 97 22.29 -2.43 11.45
N LEU A 98 22.69 -1.18 11.39
CA LEU A 98 23.21 -0.55 10.17
C LEU A 98 24.74 -0.38 10.22
N SER A 99 25.44 -1.04 11.16
CA SER A 99 26.90 -0.91 11.33
C SER A 99 27.69 -1.35 10.09
N PHE A 100 27.11 -2.20 9.24
CA PHE A 100 27.73 -2.67 7.99
C PHE A 100 27.11 -2.00 6.75
N SER A 101 26.25 -1.01 6.94
CA SER A 101 25.62 -0.34 5.80
C SER A 101 26.60 0.54 5.04
N SER A 102 26.53 0.46 3.71
CA SER A 102 27.38 1.25 2.81
C SER A 102 26.52 2.18 1.95
N ALA A 103 27.06 3.38 1.69
CA ALA A 103 26.56 4.32 0.70
C ALA A 103 27.51 4.40 -0.51
N ASN A 104 28.08 3.30 -0.92
CA ASN A 104 29.00 3.24 -2.04
C ASN A 104 28.38 2.45 -3.20
N MET A 105 28.32 3.07 -4.39
CA MET A 105 27.81 2.40 -5.59
C MET A 105 28.55 1.10 -5.97
N ARG A 106 29.80 0.93 -5.51
CA ARG A 106 30.57 -0.31 -5.75
C ARG A 106 30.03 -1.51 -4.97
N ASP A 107 29.32 -1.25 -3.86
CA ASP A 107 28.75 -2.27 -3.00
C ASP A 107 27.32 -2.65 -3.42
N VAL A 108 26.72 -1.91 -4.38
CA VAL A 108 25.40 -2.21 -4.93
C VAL A 108 25.47 -3.40 -5.87
N ARG A 109 24.75 -4.46 -5.55
CA ARG A 109 24.56 -5.61 -6.44
C ARG A 109 23.44 -5.27 -7.43
N LEU A 110 23.79 -4.91 -8.66
CA LEU A 110 22.86 -4.45 -9.67
C LEU A 110 21.88 -5.52 -10.14
N ASP A 111 22.32 -6.77 -10.14
CA ASP A 111 21.52 -7.96 -10.43
C ASP A 111 20.38 -8.21 -9.43
N ALA A 112 20.46 -7.59 -8.24
CA ALA A 112 19.42 -7.63 -7.23
C ALA A 112 18.31 -6.60 -7.43
N LEU A 113 18.49 -5.63 -8.34
CA LEU A 113 17.53 -4.56 -8.57
C LEU A 113 16.56 -4.95 -9.69
N SER A 114 15.28 -4.86 -9.41
CA SER A 114 14.20 -5.08 -10.38
C SER A 114 13.82 -3.80 -11.16
N PHE A 115 14.56 -2.71 -10.98
CA PHE A 115 14.27 -1.40 -11.55
C PHE A 115 15.53 -0.63 -11.93
N ASP A 116 15.41 0.27 -12.90
CA ASP A 116 16.46 1.16 -13.35
C ASP A 116 16.65 2.35 -12.39
N TYR A 117 17.88 2.88 -12.33
CA TYR A 117 18.21 4.07 -11.58
C TYR A 117 19.03 5.05 -12.42
N SER A 118 19.00 6.33 -12.07
CA SER A 118 19.70 7.39 -12.79
C SER A 118 19.95 8.60 -11.88
N GLU A 119 20.57 9.65 -12.39
CA GLU A 119 20.70 10.91 -11.65
C GLU A 119 19.36 11.56 -11.31
N LYS A 120 18.37 11.41 -12.17
CA LYS A 120 17.01 11.93 -11.94
C LYS A 120 16.19 11.04 -11.01
N ARG A 121 16.57 9.77 -10.88
CA ARG A 121 15.94 8.76 -10.04
C ARG A 121 17.03 7.95 -9.34
N PRO A 122 17.72 8.57 -8.34
CA PRO A 122 18.86 7.93 -7.68
C PRO A 122 18.41 6.78 -6.77
N LEU A 123 19.35 5.90 -6.45
CA LEU A 123 19.15 4.92 -5.40
C LEU A 123 19.19 5.60 -4.03
N HIS A 124 18.18 5.33 -3.22
CA HIS A 124 18.10 5.78 -1.83
C HIS A 124 18.56 4.66 -0.91
N VAL A 125 19.60 4.91 -0.13
CA VAL A 125 20.20 3.92 0.77
C VAL A 125 20.29 4.44 2.20
N LEU A 126 20.23 3.52 3.17
CA LEU A 126 20.20 3.81 4.60
C LEU A 126 21.57 3.56 5.23
N VAL A 127 22.04 4.49 6.05
CA VAL A 127 23.29 4.41 6.81
C VAL A 127 23.11 4.80 8.27
N CYS A 128 24.02 4.34 9.16
CA CYS A 128 23.88 4.58 10.60
C CYS A 128 24.48 5.92 11.08
N ASP A 129 25.51 6.43 10.42
CA ASP A 129 26.24 7.60 10.88
C ASP A 129 26.35 8.71 9.83
N SER A 130 26.68 9.93 10.28
CA SER A 130 26.81 11.09 9.42
C SER A 130 28.04 11.04 8.52
N ASP A 131 29.09 10.34 8.92
CA ASP A 131 30.34 10.24 8.16
C ASP A 131 30.18 9.30 6.96
N SER A 132 29.22 8.37 7.07
CA SER A 132 28.80 7.47 5.98
C SER A 132 27.82 8.13 5.00
N VAL A 133 27.27 9.31 5.31
CA VAL A 133 26.39 10.04 4.38
C VAL A 133 27.21 10.63 3.25
N ARG A 134 27.23 9.94 2.12
CA ARG A 134 27.91 10.39 0.91
C ARG A 134 26.95 10.28 -0.27
N ASN A 135 26.48 11.43 -0.74
CA ASN A 135 25.70 11.47 -1.96
C ASN A 135 26.62 11.32 -3.16
N GLN A 136 26.28 10.43 -4.04
CA GLN A 136 26.95 10.21 -5.33
C GLN A 136 25.95 10.55 -6.45
N ARG A 137 26.43 10.63 -7.69
CA ARG A 137 25.62 11.05 -8.83
C ARG A 137 24.28 10.31 -8.97
N CYS A 138 24.25 9.01 -8.66
CA CYS A 138 23.05 8.17 -8.75
C CYS A 138 22.64 7.54 -7.41
N LEU A 139 23.12 8.10 -6.27
CA LEU A 139 22.88 7.54 -4.96
C LEU A 139 22.69 8.66 -3.93
N VAL A 140 21.62 8.55 -3.13
CA VAL A 140 21.31 9.43 -2.02
C VAL A 140 21.36 8.62 -0.73
N ALA A 141 22.21 9.02 0.20
CA ALA A 141 22.34 8.37 1.50
C ALA A 141 21.46 9.04 2.55
N HIS A 142 20.66 8.25 3.25
CA HIS A 142 19.82 8.67 4.35
C HIS A 142 20.38 8.14 5.67
N ARG A 143 20.46 9.00 6.68
CA ARG A 143 20.87 8.58 8.02
C ARG A 143 19.68 8.11 8.84
N TRP A 144 19.85 6.98 9.51
CA TRP A 144 18.91 6.52 10.53
C TRP A 144 19.61 6.35 11.87
N SER A 145 19.12 7.03 12.89
CA SER A 145 19.64 6.96 14.28
C SER A 145 18.58 6.50 15.28
N GLY A 146 17.38 6.17 14.80
CA GLY A 146 16.27 5.67 15.62
C GLY A 146 16.40 4.17 15.94
N VAL A 147 15.49 3.68 16.75
CA VAL A 147 15.35 2.25 17.01
C VAL A 147 14.99 1.53 15.70
N LEU A 148 15.55 0.35 15.50
CA LEU A 148 15.21 -0.56 14.41
C LEU A 148 14.41 -1.72 15.01
N PRO A 149 13.08 -1.74 14.85
CA PRO A 149 12.26 -2.86 15.28
C PRO A 149 12.67 -4.16 14.57
N PRO A 150 12.43 -5.34 15.17
CA PRO A 150 12.54 -6.61 14.45
C PRO A 150 11.72 -6.59 13.17
N GLY A 151 12.25 -7.18 12.09
CA GLY A 151 11.58 -7.16 10.79
C GLY A 151 11.73 -5.85 10.00
N SER A 152 12.64 -4.95 10.40
CA SER A 152 12.90 -3.70 9.66
C SER A 152 13.43 -3.94 8.25
N PHE A 153 14.05 -5.09 7.97
CA PHE A 153 14.72 -5.36 6.71
C PHE A 153 14.36 -6.72 6.13
N TYR A 154 14.40 -6.79 4.81
CA TYR A 154 14.31 -8.02 4.03
C TYR A 154 15.58 -8.23 3.22
N GLU A 155 15.95 -9.50 3.01
CA GLU A 155 17.16 -9.86 2.27
C GLU A 155 16.87 -9.83 0.76
N LEU A 156 17.72 -9.13 0.04
CA LEU A 156 17.81 -9.20 -1.41
C LEU A 156 18.93 -10.17 -1.83
N SER A 157 19.13 -10.39 -3.12
CA SER A 157 20.22 -11.22 -3.59
C SER A 157 21.58 -10.63 -3.18
N GLY A 158 22.51 -11.47 -2.79
CA GLY A 158 23.81 -11.06 -2.23
C GLY A 158 23.69 -10.50 -0.82
N SER A 159 24.47 -9.48 -0.50
CA SER A 159 24.46 -8.81 0.80
C SER A 159 23.54 -7.59 0.87
N ASN A 160 22.72 -7.33 -0.17
CA ASN A 160 21.80 -6.20 -0.18
C ASN A 160 20.56 -6.46 0.67
N LEU A 161 20.08 -5.41 1.33
CA LEU A 161 18.84 -5.41 2.11
C LEU A 161 17.87 -4.37 1.55
N VAL A 162 16.59 -4.52 1.87
CA VAL A 162 15.56 -3.50 1.62
C VAL A 162 14.75 -3.27 2.89
N SER A 163 14.42 -2.01 3.17
CA SER A 163 13.49 -1.66 4.26
C SER A 163 12.16 -2.37 4.07
N SER A 164 11.60 -2.92 5.15
CA SER A 164 10.28 -3.56 5.11
C SER A 164 9.19 -2.60 4.61
N PRO A 165 8.04 -3.07 4.17
CA PRO A 165 6.92 -2.21 3.79
C PRO A 165 6.53 -1.23 4.91
N GLU A 166 6.48 -1.67 6.17
CA GLU A 166 6.16 -0.87 7.34
C GLU A 166 7.22 0.21 7.60
N PHE A 167 8.50 -0.18 7.50
CA PHE A 167 9.60 0.76 7.69
C PHE A 167 9.68 1.76 6.53
N THR A 168 9.42 1.31 5.31
CA THR A 168 9.30 2.18 4.12
C THR A 168 8.18 3.20 4.32
N PHE A 169 7.01 2.80 4.81
CA PHE A 169 5.92 3.72 5.12
C PHE A 169 6.34 4.79 6.13
N LEU A 170 7.00 4.40 7.21
CA LEU A 170 7.53 5.34 8.22
C LEU A 170 8.53 6.33 7.60
N GLN A 171 9.49 5.85 6.81
CA GLN A 171 10.50 6.67 6.14
C GLN A 171 9.85 7.67 5.17
N MET A 172 8.89 7.21 4.37
CA MET A 172 8.19 8.04 3.39
C MET A 172 7.25 9.06 4.03
N ALA A 173 6.81 8.85 5.26
CA ALA A 173 5.98 9.83 5.98
C ALA A 173 6.75 11.10 6.40
N ALA A 174 8.08 11.05 6.40
CA ALA A 174 8.91 12.18 6.75
C ALA A 174 8.87 13.27 5.67
N GLY A 175 8.37 14.47 6.03
CA GLY A 175 8.36 15.63 5.14
C GLY A 175 7.29 15.61 4.03
N ARG A 176 6.46 14.56 3.93
CA ARG A 176 5.39 14.46 2.93
C ARG A 176 4.04 14.94 3.46
N SER A 177 3.17 15.38 2.56
CA SER A 177 1.80 15.76 2.87
C SER A 177 0.96 14.58 3.34
N LEU A 178 -0.19 14.85 3.97
CA LEU A 178 -1.11 13.80 4.41
C LEU A 178 -1.60 12.94 3.24
N ARG A 179 -1.93 13.58 2.11
CA ARG A 179 -2.44 12.89 0.90
C ARG A 179 -1.42 11.91 0.35
N GLU A 180 -0.16 12.32 0.22
CA GLU A 180 0.93 11.45 -0.27
C GLU A 180 1.15 10.25 0.65
N VAL A 181 1.15 10.46 1.97
CA VAL A 181 1.39 9.34 2.91
C VAL A 181 0.22 8.38 2.95
N VAL A 182 -1.03 8.87 2.85
CA VAL A 182 -2.22 8.01 2.75
C VAL A 182 -2.16 7.18 1.48
N GLU A 183 -1.89 7.80 0.34
CA GLU A 183 -1.75 7.10 -0.95
C GLU A 183 -0.68 6.01 -0.90
N ILE A 184 0.50 6.30 -0.33
CA ILE A 184 1.58 5.31 -0.15
C ILE A 184 1.09 4.12 0.70
N GLY A 185 0.35 4.41 1.78
CA GLY A 185 -0.25 3.37 2.62
C GLY A 185 -1.26 2.51 1.86
N ASP A 186 -2.14 3.15 1.08
CA ASP A 186 -3.13 2.45 0.25
C ASP A 186 -2.45 1.54 -0.79
N TYR A 187 -1.35 1.99 -1.41
CA TYR A 187 -0.54 1.15 -2.31
C TYR A 187 0.11 -0.03 -1.60
N LEU A 188 0.73 0.18 -0.43
CA LEU A 188 1.40 -0.89 0.33
C LEU A 188 0.40 -1.94 0.85
N CYS A 189 -0.79 -1.50 1.24
CA CYS A 189 -1.88 -2.36 1.69
C CYS A 189 -2.81 -2.83 0.55
N GLY A 190 -2.56 -2.42 -0.69
CA GLY A 190 -3.35 -2.75 -1.87
C GLY A 190 -3.03 -4.13 -2.45
N LEU A 191 -3.96 -4.63 -3.27
CA LEU A 191 -3.91 -5.97 -3.89
C LEU A 191 -3.38 -5.95 -5.33
N PHE A 192 -2.58 -4.97 -5.69
CA PHE A 192 -2.07 -4.82 -7.05
C PHE A 192 -0.65 -4.24 -7.07
N SER A 193 0.02 -4.43 -8.18
CA SER A 193 1.32 -3.85 -8.50
C SER A 193 1.20 -2.77 -9.56
N ILE A 194 2.19 -1.88 -9.62
CA ILE A 194 2.28 -0.80 -10.60
C ILE A 194 3.59 -0.85 -11.38
N GLY A 195 3.58 -0.19 -12.54
CA GLY A 195 4.78 -0.11 -13.37
C GLY A 195 5.91 0.71 -12.73
N ASP A 196 7.12 0.47 -13.19
CA ASP A 196 8.33 1.16 -12.71
C ASP A 196 8.32 2.69 -12.92
N SER A 197 7.46 3.19 -13.80
CA SER A 197 7.19 4.63 -13.95
C SER A 197 6.45 5.25 -12.76
N GLY A 198 6.00 4.44 -11.79
CA GLY A 198 5.16 4.90 -10.68
C GLY A 198 3.68 5.03 -11.05
N HIS A 199 3.30 4.57 -12.24
CA HIS A 199 1.96 4.61 -12.77
C HIS A 199 1.59 3.30 -13.46
N GLY A 200 0.29 3.13 -13.67
CA GLY A 200 -0.26 2.00 -14.41
C GLY A 200 -0.36 0.72 -13.56
N TYR A 201 -1.43 0.02 -13.78
CA TYR A 201 -1.68 -1.28 -13.19
C TYR A 201 -0.89 -2.35 -13.97
N THR A 202 -0.12 -3.19 -13.28
CA THR A 202 0.66 -4.28 -13.90
C THR A 202 0.14 -5.67 -13.56
N GLY A 203 -0.64 -5.81 -12.51
CA GLY A 203 -1.22 -7.09 -12.13
C GLY A 203 -1.72 -7.12 -10.69
N GLN A 204 -2.45 -8.17 -10.35
CA GLN A 204 -2.85 -8.43 -8.98
C GLN A 204 -1.71 -9.07 -8.20
N ARG A 205 -1.63 -8.77 -6.91
CA ARG A 205 -0.76 -9.40 -5.92
C ARG A 205 -1.42 -9.44 -4.55
N ASP A 206 -0.82 -10.12 -3.61
CA ASP A 206 -1.21 -10.01 -2.21
C ASP A 206 -0.76 -8.65 -1.64
N ALA A 207 -1.47 -8.17 -0.62
CA ALA A 207 -1.05 -6.98 0.10
C ALA A 207 0.35 -7.20 0.71
N LEU A 208 1.20 -6.18 0.63
CA LEU A 208 2.56 -6.26 1.19
C LEU A 208 2.55 -6.13 2.70
N THR A 209 1.57 -5.42 3.24
CA THR A 209 1.38 -5.19 4.67
C THR A 209 -0.10 -4.86 4.95
N THR A 210 -0.43 -4.62 6.22
CA THR A 210 -1.75 -4.16 6.66
C THR A 210 -1.63 -2.92 7.54
N PRO A 211 -2.70 -2.12 7.71
CA PRO A 211 -2.70 -1.00 8.64
C PRO A 211 -2.33 -1.41 10.08
N GLU A 212 -2.73 -2.61 10.52
CA GLU A 212 -2.38 -3.16 11.83
C GLU A 212 -0.89 -3.45 11.95
N SER A 213 -0.28 -4.05 10.92
CA SER A 213 1.16 -4.32 10.90
C SER A 213 1.97 -3.04 10.93
N ILE A 214 1.56 -2.03 10.15
CA ILE A 214 2.18 -0.70 10.17
C ILE A 214 2.04 -0.06 11.56
N ALA A 215 0.87 -0.12 12.19
CA ALA A 215 0.65 0.41 13.53
C ALA A 215 1.57 -0.26 14.55
N GLY A 216 1.65 -1.60 14.54
CA GLY A 216 2.52 -2.38 15.42
C GLY A 216 4.01 -2.04 15.23
N PHE A 217 4.45 -1.79 14.01
CA PHE A 217 5.81 -1.33 13.73
C PHE A 217 6.06 0.08 14.29
N LEU A 218 5.12 1.01 14.07
CA LEU A 218 5.22 2.38 14.59
C LEU A 218 5.26 2.43 16.12
N ASP A 219 4.58 1.50 16.81
CA ASP A 219 4.59 1.41 18.28
C ASP A 219 5.95 0.96 18.82
N GLN A 220 6.69 0.18 18.06
CA GLN A 220 8.06 -0.24 18.38
C GLN A 220 9.12 0.81 18.00
N ALA A 221 8.76 1.86 17.25
CA ALA A 221 9.65 2.96 16.86
C ALA A 221 9.13 4.31 17.39
N PRO A 222 8.89 4.48 18.70
CA PRO A 222 8.38 5.71 19.26
C PRO A 222 9.39 6.85 19.05
N GLY A 223 8.88 8.03 18.64
CA GLY A 223 9.73 9.22 18.45
C GLY A 223 10.56 9.21 17.16
N ALA A 224 10.49 8.19 16.34
CA ALA A 224 11.15 8.18 15.04
C ALA A 224 10.68 9.34 14.15
N TYR A 225 11.62 9.89 13.36
CA TYR A 225 11.30 10.96 12.41
C TYR A 225 10.24 10.46 11.41
N GLY A 226 9.18 11.21 11.23
CA GLY A 226 8.02 10.80 10.42
C GLY A 226 6.91 10.06 11.19
N ALA A 227 7.14 9.48 12.37
CA ALA A 227 6.17 8.65 13.09
C ALA A 227 4.84 9.37 13.41
N LYS A 228 4.88 10.67 13.74
CA LYS A 228 3.67 11.47 13.99
C LYS A 228 2.80 11.59 12.74
N GLN A 229 3.42 11.85 11.59
CA GLN A 229 2.74 11.96 10.30
C GLN A 229 2.25 10.59 9.83
N ALA A 230 3.07 9.54 9.99
CA ALA A 230 2.69 8.16 9.68
C ALA A 230 1.43 7.73 10.45
N ARG A 231 1.39 7.93 11.79
CA ARG A 231 0.21 7.64 12.60
C ARG A 231 -1.01 8.49 12.23
N ARG A 232 -0.81 9.75 11.81
CA ARG A 232 -1.91 10.59 11.33
C ARG A 232 -2.49 10.03 10.03
N ALA A 233 -1.63 9.66 9.09
CA ALA A 233 -2.03 9.15 7.78
C ALA A 233 -2.70 7.78 7.88
N LEU A 234 -2.19 6.88 8.73
CA LEU A 234 -2.69 5.52 8.90
C LEU A 234 -4.20 5.46 9.26
N ARG A 235 -4.73 6.52 9.85
CA ARG A 235 -6.19 6.63 10.14
C ARG A 235 -7.06 6.76 8.90
N TYR A 236 -6.46 7.01 7.74
CA TYR A 236 -7.14 7.22 6.46
C TYR A 236 -6.74 6.19 5.40
N VAL A 237 -5.77 5.34 5.71
CA VAL A 237 -5.36 4.24 4.81
C VAL A 237 -6.50 3.24 4.68
N VAL A 238 -6.84 2.90 3.43
CA VAL A 238 -7.84 1.89 3.09
C VAL A 238 -7.12 0.69 2.46
N GLU A 239 -7.09 -0.40 3.18
CA GLU A 239 -6.47 -1.63 2.70
C GLU A 239 -7.29 -2.31 1.60
N ARG A 240 -6.64 -3.23 0.86
CA ARG A 240 -7.26 -4.12 -0.12
C ARG A 240 -7.87 -3.43 -1.35
N THR A 241 -7.48 -2.19 -1.65
CA THR A 241 -7.77 -1.58 -2.95
C THR A 241 -7.11 -2.41 -4.06
N ALA A 242 -7.78 -2.54 -5.21
CA ALA A 242 -7.31 -3.38 -6.32
C ALA A 242 -6.86 -2.57 -7.56
N SER A 243 -6.91 -1.26 -7.49
CA SER A 243 -6.44 -0.37 -8.56
C SER A 243 -6.11 1.04 -8.07
N PRO A 244 -5.30 1.82 -8.82
CA PRO A 244 -5.03 3.23 -8.50
C PRO A 244 -6.31 4.10 -8.48
N ARG A 245 -7.30 3.77 -9.29
CA ARG A 245 -8.58 4.52 -9.33
C ARG A 245 -9.45 4.26 -8.11
N GLU A 246 -9.40 3.06 -7.56
CA GLU A 246 -10.03 2.79 -6.26
C GLU A 246 -9.36 3.58 -5.15
N ILE A 247 -8.01 3.73 -5.14
CA ILE A 247 -7.29 4.60 -4.18
C ILE A 247 -7.80 6.04 -4.27
N MET A 248 -7.94 6.59 -5.48
CA MET A 248 -8.50 7.94 -5.68
C MET A 248 -9.91 8.06 -5.06
N LEU A 249 -10.80 7.10 -5.34
CA LEU A 249 -12.16 7.10 -4.80
C LEU A 249 -12.18 6.95 -3.28
N CYS A 250 -11.39 6.02 -2.73
CA CYS A 250 -11.23 5.84 -1.29
C CYS A 250 -10.75 7.14 -0.63
N SER A 251 -9.70 7.77 -1.16
CA SER A 251 -9.16 9.04 -0.65
C SER A 251 -10.20 10.16 -0.70
N ALA A 252 -10.98 10.25 -1.78
CA ALA A 252 -12.08 11.24 -1.90
C ALA A 252 -13.16 11.05 -0.83
N PHE A 253 -13.32 9.84 -0.29
CA PHE A 253 -14.29 9.55 0.76
C PHE A 253 -13.70 9.68 2.18
N VAL A 254 -12.51 9.11 2.45
CA VAL A 254 -11.96 9.03 3.81
C VAL A 254 -11.26 10.29 4.27
N LEU A 255 -10.54 11.00 3.38
CA LEU A 255 -9.80 12.19 3.76
C LEU A 255 -10.73 13.27 4.35
N PRO A 256 -10.26 14.06 5.32
CA PRO A 256 -11.05 15.13 5.89
C PRO A 256 -11.31 16.24 4.84
N LYS A 257 -12.34 17.06 5.07
CA LYS A 257 -12.71 18.15 4.16
C LYS A 257 -11.59 19.18 3.94
N SER A 258 -10.72 19.36 4.93
CA SER A 258 -9.53 20.22 4.80
C SER A 258 -8.50 19.66 3.81
N GLU A 259 -8.56 18.38 3.49
CA GLU A 259 -7.72 17.70 2.50
C GLU A 259 -8.52 17.37 1.21
N GLY A 260 -9.73 17.88 1.09
CA GLY A 260 -10.58 17.69 -0.09
C GLY A 260 -11.50 16.47 -0.07
N GLY A 261 -11.37 15.59 0.90
CA GLY A 261 -12.22 14.43 1.05
C GLY A 261 -13.56 14.74 1.72
N ARG A 262 -14.31 13.69 2.02
CA ARG A 262 -15.63 13.80 2.69
C ARG A 262 -15.58 13.59 4.20
N GLY A 263 -14.54 12.95 4.71
CA GLY A 263 -14.40 12.59 6.11
C GLY A 263 -15.29 11.41 6.52
N ILE A 264 -15.58 10.50 5.61
CA ILE A 264 -16.28 9.24 5.94
C ILE A 264 -15.28 8.34 6.65
N ARG A 265 -15.56 8.01 7.92
CA ARG A 265 -14.59 7.35 8.79
C ARG A 265 -14.33 5.88 8.47
N HIS A 266 -15.28 5.20 7.84
CA HIS A 266 -15.20 3.77 7.61
C HIS A 266 -15.62 3.45 6.18
N ILE A 267 -14.66 2.95 5.41
CA ILE A 267 -14.80 2.45 4.05
C ILE A 267 -14.06 1.12 3.99
N VAL A 268 -14.58 0.19 3.23
CA VAL A 268 -13.97 -1.12 3.03
C VAL A 268 -13.81 -1.35 1.54
N ALA A 269 -12.58 -1.51 1.07
CA ALA A 269 -12.34 -1.90 -0.31
C ALA A 269 -12.42 -3.43 -0.46
N ASN A 270 -12.84 -3.87 -1.61
CA ASN A 270 -13.06 -5.29 -1.93
C ASN A 270 -13.89 -6.04 -0.87
N GLN A 271 -14.99 -5.40 -0.43
CA GLN A 271 -15.92 -6.00 0.53
C GLN A 271 -16.65 -7.18 -0.08
N GLU A 272 -16.52 -8.35 0.53
CA GLU A 272 -17.31 -9.53 0.13
C GLU A 272 -18.79 -9.35 0.55
N VAL A 273 -19.69 -9.56 -0.41
CA VAL A 273 -21.14 -9.59 -0.21
C VAL A 273 -21.65 -10.97 -0.65
N LYS A 274 -22.24 -11.71 0.27
CA LYS A 274 -22.79 -13.04 -0.03
C LYS A 274 -24.03 -12.93 -0.90
N VAL A 275 -24.08 -13.74 -1.94
CA VAL A 275 -25.27 -13.94 -2.79
C VAL A 275 -26.24 -14.86 -2.07
N PRO A 276 -27.56 -14.55 -2.02
CA PRO A 276 -28.56 -15.48 -1.51
C PRO A 276 -28.48 -16.85 -2.22
N GLU A 277 -28.59 -17.92 -1.45
CA GLU A 277 -28.38 -19.30 -1.95
C GLU A 277 -29.24 -19.64 -3.18
N HIS A 278 -30.52 -19.24 -3.18
CA HIS A 278 -31.43 -19.46 -4.31
C HIS A 278 -31.04 -18.68 -5.59
N LEU A 279 -30.07 -17.78 -5.53
CA LEU A 279 -29.54 -17.03 -6.67
C LEU A 279 -28.18 -17.53 -7.14
N TRP A 280 -27.54 -18.50 -6.48
CA TRP A 280 -26.18 -18.91 -6.81
C TRP A 280 -26.03 -19.41 -8.25
N GLU A 281 -26.96 -20.26 -8.71
CA GLU A 281 -26.98 -20.76 -10.08
C GLU A 281 -27.13 -19.60 -11.09
N PHE A 282 -28.04 -18.68 -10.81
CA PHE A 282 -28.25 -17.49 -11.63
C PHE A 282 -27.04 -16.56 -11.59
N ALA A 283 -26.42 -16.36 -10.45
CA ALA A 283 -25.24 -15.50 -10.27
C ALA A 283 -23.97 -16.12 -10.87
N GLY A 284 -23.88 -17.45 -10.87
CA GLY A 284 -22.64 -18.19 -11.17
C GLY A 284 -21.59 -18.10 -10.07
N THR A 285 -21.96 -17.60 -8.88
CA THR A 285 -21.08 -17.43 -7.71
C THR A 285 -21.90 -17.34 -6.44
N ASP A 286 -21.28 -17.58 -5.29
CA ASP A 286 -21.87 -17.41 -3.96
C ASP A 286 -21.54 -16.04 -3.31
N SER A 287 -20.69 -15.24 -3.97
CA SER A 287 -20.31 -13.92 -3.47
C SER A 287 -19.86 -12.98 -4.57
N PHE A 288 -20.04 -11.67 -4.34
CA PHE A 288 -19.46 -10.58 -5.09
C PHE A 288 -18.55 -9.73 -4.20
N TYR A 289 -17.63 -9.00 -4.82
CA TYR A 289 -16.72 -8.11 -4.13
C TYR A 289 -16.97 -6.67 -4.57
N CYS A 290 -17.36 -5.81 -3.64
CA CYS A 290 -17.60 -4.39 -3.85
C CYS A 290 -16.28 -3.63 -3.88
N ASP A 291 -16.02 -2.81 -4.91
CA ASP A 291 -14.72 -2.12 -5.05
C ASP A 291 -14.50 -1.12 -3.93
N VAL A 292 -15.47 -0.24 -3.67
CA VAL A 292 -15.43 0.74 -2.58
C VAL A 292 -16.75 0.73 -1.83
N TYR A 293 -16.81 -0.01 -0.74
CA TYR A 293 -18.00 -0.18 0.07
C TYR A 293 -18.07 0.84 1.21
N ILE A 294 -19.21 1.52 1.34
CA ILE A 294 -19.52 2.47 2.42
C ILE A 294 -20.56 1.85 3.36
N PRO A 295 -20.13 1.23 4.48
CA PRO A 295 -21.03 0.48 5.36
C PRO A 295 -22.21 1.32 5.89
N SER A 296 -21.98 2.58 6.25
CA SER A 296 -23.01 3.50 6.77
C SER A 296 -24.16 3.76 5.81
N ALA A 297 -23.94 3.59 4.52
CA ALA A 297 -24.93 3.78 3.45
C ALA A 297 -25.40 2.45 2.85
N ARG A 298 -24.75 1.32 3.19
CA ARG A 298 -24.83 0.06 2.45
C ARG A 298 -24.65 0.32 0.94
N GLY A 299 -23.68 1.16 0.60
CA GLY A 299 -23.44 1.64 -0.74
C GLY A 299 -22.11 1.15 -1.28
N ASP A 300 -22.08 0.75 -2.55
CA ASP A 300 -20.91 0.32 -3.28
C ASP A 300 -20.65 1.25 -4.47
N VAL A 301 -19.41 1.67 -4.63
CA VAL A 301 -18.94 2.43 -5.77
C VAL A 301 -17.98 1.56 -6.56
N GLU A 302 -18.41 1.14 -7.74
CA GLU A 302 -17.63 0.33 -8.67
C GLU A 302 -16.88 1.23 -9.65
N TYR A 303 -15.57 1.04 -9.82
CA TYR A 303 -14.84 1.71 -10.88
C TYR A 303 -14.94 0.93 -12.18
N ASP A 304 -15.59 1.52 -13.16
CA ASP A 304 -15.92 0.91 -14.44
C ASP A 304 -15.01 1.47 -15.53
N SER A 305 -13.90 0.77 -15.86
CA SER A 305 -12.96 1.21 -16.88
C SER A 305 -13.46 0.89 -18.28
N GLU A 306 -13.35 1.84 -19.22
CA GLU A 306 -13.80 1.70 -20.62
C GLU A 306 -13.11 0.55 -21.38
N GLN A 307 -11.92 0.13 -20.97
CA GLN A 307 -11.16 -0.92 -21.64
C GLN A 307 -11.85 -2.30 -21.65
N TYR A 308 -12.90 -2.48 -20.86
CA TYR A 308 -13.56 -3.77 -20.69
C TYR A 308 -14.99 -3.84 -21.27
N HIS A 309 -15.47 -2.80 -22.00
CA HIS A 309 -16.87 -2.71 -22.44
C HIS A 309 -17.19 -3.18 -23.87
N THR A 310 -16.44 -4.09 -24.45
CA THR A 310 -16.76 -4.64 -25.76
C THR A 310 -17.47 -6.00 -25.66
N GLY A 311 -18.80 -5.96 -25.67
CA GLY A 311 -19.64 -7.16 -25.86
C GLY A 311 -20.94 -7.20 -25.04
N ARG A 312 -22.05 -7.65 -25.67
CA ARG A 312 -23.37 -7.86 -25.04
C ARG A 312 -23.29 -8.73 -23.77
N TYR A 313 -22.44 -9.74 -23.76
CA TYR A 313 -22.31 -10.69 -22.66
C TYR A 313 -21.82 -10.00 -21.36
N ARG A 314 -20.92 -9.01 -21.46
CA ARG A 314 -20.40 -8.28 -20.31
C ARG A 314 -21.41 -7.29 -19.72
N LEU A 315 -22.17 -6.61 -20.58
CA LEU A 315 -23.25 -5.73 -20.13
C LEU A 315 -24.30 -6.52 -19.33
N ASP A 316 -24.68 -7.68 -19.81
CA ASP A 316 -25.63 -8.56 -19.13
C ASP A 316 -25.10 -9.04 -17.78
N HIS A 317 -23.81 -9.43 -17.71
CA HIS A 317 -23.17 -9.85 -16.47
C HIS A 317 -23.07 -8.71 -15.45
N THR A 318 -22.72 -7.50 -15.87
CA THR A 318 -22.64 -6.32 -15.00
C THR A 318 -24.03 -5.94 -14.47
N GLN A 319 -25.07 -5.95 -15.32
CA GLN A 319 -26.43 -5.67 -14.88
C GLN A 319 -26.95 -6.74 -13.92
N LYS A 320 -26.70 -8.01 -14.19
CA LYS A 320 -27.06 -9.11 -13.33
C LYS A 320 -26.41 -9.00 -11.95
N ARG A 321 -25.10 -8.72 -11.89
CA ARG A 321 -24.38 -8.48 -10.64
C ARG A 321 -25.00 -7.30 -9.86
N ARG A 322 -25.25 -6.18 -10.53
CA ARG A 322 -25.88 -5.02 -9.92
C ARG A 322 -27.25 -5.34 -9.34
N ASN A 323 -28.11 -6.03 -10.09
CA ASN A 323 -29.44 -6.42 -9.64
C ASN A 323 -29.38 -7.31 -8.39
N ILE A 324 -28.46 -8.28 -8.36
CA ILE A 324 -28.28 -9.16 -7.20
C ILE A 324 -27.79 -8.36 -5.99
N LEU A 325 -26.83 -7.47 -6.14
CA LEU A 325 -26.37 -6.60 -5.06
C LEU A 325 -27.51 -5.72 -4.51
N GLU A 326 -28.33 -5.16 -5.38
CA GLU A 326 -29.50 -4.34 -5.00
C GLU A 326 -30.53 -5.14 -4.20
N VAL A 327 -30.88 -6.34 -4.62
CA VAL A 327 -31.82 -7.19 -3.84
C VAL A 327 -31.19 -7.73 -2.56
N SER A 328 -29.86 -7.80 -2.49
CA SER A 328 -29.11 -8.07 -1.27
C SER A 328 -29.01 -6.84 -0.36
N GLY A 329 -29.62 -5.71 -0.74
CA GLY A 329 -29.69 -4.48 0.03
C GLY A 329 -28.45 -3.61 -0.08
N VAL A 330 -27.60 -3.81 -1.10
CA VAL A 330 -26.44 -2.96 -1.40
C VAL A 330 -26.82 -2.04 -2.55
N LYS A 331 -26.78 -0.74 -2.32
CA LYS A 331 -26.97 0.29 -3.36
C LYS A 331 -25.69 0.38 -4.17
N THR A 332 -25.78 0.24 -5.48
CA THR A 332 -24.58 0.31 -6.34
C THR A 332 -24.57 1.59 -7.18
N MET A 333 -23.36 2.10 -7.45
CA MET A 333 -23.13 3.23 -8.34
C MET A 333 -21.78 3.05 -9.06
N SER A 334 -21.78 3.17 -10.40
CA SER A 334 -20.53 3.11 -11.16
C SER A 334 -19.87 4.48 -11.25
N ALA A 335 -18.55 4.50 -11.12
CA ALA A 335 -17.68 5.62 -11.46
C ALA A 335 -16.98 5.29 -12.78
N THR A 336 -17.25 6.05 -13.83
CA THR A 336 -16.64 5.85 -15.15
C THR A 336 -15.54 6.87 -15.42
N PRO A 337 -14.57 6.58 -16.33
CA PRO A 337 -13.55 7.55 -16.74
C PRO A 337 -14.15 8.89 -17.16
N GLY A 338 -15.26 8.88 -17.92
CA GLY A 338 -15.95 10.09 -18.34
C GLY A 338 -16.48 10.92 -17.18
N GLN A 339 -17.02 10.29 -16.13
CA GLN A 339 -17.50 10.97 -14.92
C GLN A 339 -16.36 11.51 -14.04
N LEU A 340 -15.14 11.02 -14.23
CA LEU A 340 -13.94 11.45 -13.52
C LEU A 340 -13.00 12.30 -14.39
N SER A 341 -13.39 12.66 -15.63
CA SER A 341 -12.51 13.31 -16.61
C SER A 341 -12.26 14.80 -16.34
N SER A 342 -13.13 15.46 -15.58
CA SER A 342 -12.94 16.85 -15.15
C SER A 342 -13.40 17.04 -13.71
N PHE A 343 -12.90 18.11 -13.07
CA PHE A 343 -13.33 18.43 -11.71
C PHE A 343 -14.84 18.68 -11.61
N GLU A 344 -15.43 19.29 -12.63
CA GLU A 344 -16.88 19.54 -12.66
C GLU A 344 -17.66 18.22 -12.74
N TYR A 345 -17.25 17.29 -13.59
CA TYR A 345 -17.89 15.98 -13.69
C TYR A 345 -17.71 15.15 -12.41
N PHE A 346 -16.53 15.22 -11.81
CA PHE A 346 -16.28 14.62 -10.50
C PHE A 346 -17.21 15.20 -9.41
N GLN A 347 -17.44 16.52 -9.39
CA GLN A 347 -18.37 17.15 -8.45
C GLN A 347 -19.82 16.70 -8.69
N ASN A 348 -20.25 16.58 -9.94
CA ASN A 348 -21.55 16.06 -10.30
C ASN A 348 -21.70 14.60 -9.88
N PHE A 349 -20.66 13.77 -10.08
CA PHE A 349 -20.61 12.40 -9.59
C PHE A 349 -20.76 12.34 -8.06
N MET A 350 -20.03 13.14 -7.32
CA MET A 350 -20.12 13.21 -5.85
C MET A 350 -21.51 13.68 -5.39
N TRP A 351 -22.17 14.59 -6.11
CA TRP A 351 -23.54 15.00 -5.82
C TRP A 351 -24.54 13.85 -6.04
N MET A 352 -24.46 13.14 -7.17
CA MET A 352 -25.30 11.98 -7.48
C MET A 352 -25.12 10.87 -6.45
N LEU A 353 -23.88 10.58 -6.06
CA LEU A 353 -23.54 9.61 -5.03
C LEU A 353 -24.19 9.96 -3.68
N ASN A 354 -24.15 11.24 -3.28
CA ASN A 354 -24.82 11.72 -2.07
C ASN A 354 -26.32 11.44 -2.10
N LYS A 355 -26.96 11.71 -3.23
CA LYS A 355 -28.40 11.43 -3.41
C LYS A 355 -28.70 9.95 -3.38
N ARG A 356 -27.95 9.15 -4.13
CA ARG A 356 -28.14 7.68 -4.23
C ARG A 356 -27.97 6.99 -2.88
N PHE A 357 -26.95 7.37 -2.12
CA PHE A 357 -26.59 6.71 -0.85
C PHE A 357 -27.23 7.38 0.38
N GLY A 358 -27.97 8.47 0.20
CA GLY A 358 -28.56 9.18 1.33
C GLY A 358 -27.52 9.87 2.23
N LEU A 359 -26.33 10.14 1.71
CA LEU A 359 -25.25 10.79 2.44
C LEU A 359 -25.50 12.30 2.50
N ARG A 360 -25.55 12.84 3.73
CA ARG A 360 -25.70 14.27 3.92
C ARG A 360 -24.32 14.94 3.82
N GLU A 361 -24.22 15.93 2.94
CA GLU A 361 -23.06 16.81 2.89
C GLU A 361 -23.53 18.25 3.11
N ARG A 362 -23.00 18.91 4.15
CA ARG A 362 -23.18 20.36 4.29
C ARG A 362 -22.43 21.05 3.15
N GLY A 363 -22.93 22.20 2.69
CA GLY A 363 -22.24 22.99 1.70
C GLY A 363 -20.76 23.17 2.05
N LEU A 364 -19.91 23.09 1.04
CA LEU A 364 -18.48 23.32 1.20
C LEU A 364 -18.21 24.83 1.25
N THR A 365 -17.30 25.24 2.10
CA THR A 365 -16.71 26.58 2.03
C THR A 365 -15.80 26.67 0.80
N ASP A 366 -15.44 27.87 0.35
CA ASP A 366 -14.53 28.06 -0.79
C ASP A 366 -13.17 27.38 -0.54
N VAL A 367 -12.66 27.43 0.69
CA VAL A 367 -11.43 26.75 1.10
C VAL A 367 -11.55 25.21 0.94
N GLN A 368 -12.69 24.65 1.36
CA GLN A 368 -12.93 23.20 1.23
C GLN A 368 -13.15 22.78 -0.24
N LEU A 369 -13.77 23.66 -1.03
CA LEU A 369 -13.93 23.43 -2.47
C LEU A 369 -12.58 23.49 -3.18
N GLY A 370 -11.72 24.45 -2.81
CA GLY A 370 -10.32 24.50 -3.27
C GLY A 370 -9.56 23.24 -2.93
N ALA A 371 -9.60 22.82 -1.65
CA ALA A 371 -8.94 21.57 -1.22
C ALA A 371 -9.45 20.32 -1.97
N ARG A 372 -10.76 20.28 -2.33
CA ARG A 372 -11.32 19.18 -3.14
C ARG A 372 -10.81 19.21 -4.58
N ARG A 373 -10.63 20.40 -5.16
CA ARG A 373 -10.00 20.56 -6.47
C ARG A 373 -8.56 20.09 -6.43
N ASP A 374 -7.79 20.52 -5.43
CA ASP A 374 -6.40 20.10 -5.26
C ASP A 374 -6.26 18.57 -5.10
N LEU A 375 -7.21 17.92 -4.39
CA LEU A 375 -7.23 16.46 -4.28
C LEU A 375 -7.53 15.78 -5.62
N TYR A 376 -8.50 16.32 -6.37
CA TYR A 376 -8.82 15.82 -7.71
C TYR A 376 -7.61 15.94 -8.65
N GLU A 377 -6.97 17.10 -8.68
CA GLU A 377 -5.80 17.37 -9.50
C GLU A 377 -4.62 16.49 -9.09
N PHE A 378 -4.40 16.29 -7.79
CA PHE A 378 -3.37 15.40 -7.24
C PHE A 378 -3.44 13.98 -7.83
N PHE A 379 -4.63 13.38 -7.95
CA PHE A 379 -4.79 12.04 -8.50
C PHE A 379 -4.89 11.99 -10.04
N ASN A 380 -5.09 13.11 -10.70
CA ASN A 380 -5.22 13.18 -12.16
C ASN A 380 -4.05 13.90 -12.84
N ASP A 381 -3.01 14.29 -12.12
CA ASP A 381 -1.80 14.86 -12.71
C ASP A 381 -0.99 13.75 -13.41
N PRO A 382 -0.90 13.77 -14.76
CA PRO A 382 -0.17 12.76 -15.52
C PRO A 382 1.35 12.83 -15.34
N HIS A 383 1.85 13.92 -14.76
CA HIS A 383 3.29 14.15 -14.55
C HIS A 383 3.73 13.82 -13.13
N ARG A 384 2.79 13.56 -12.23
CA ARG A 384 3.11 13.21 -10.85
C ARG A 384 3.66 11.79 -10.78
N ILE A 385 4.84 11.66 -10.22
CA ILE A 385 5.51 10.39 -9.97
C ILE A 385 5.37 10.06 -8.48
N LEU A 386 5.03 8.82 -8.16
CA LEU A 386 4.86 8.35 -6.78
C LEU A 386 6.21 8.20 -6.07
N PHE A 387 7.28 7.83 -6.81
CA PHE A 387 8.65 7.60 -6.34
C PHE A 387 9.70 8.01 -7.37
#